data_7a9f96257a0bae85e101fc10c9057f38
#
_entry.id   7a9f96257a0bae85e101fc10c9057f38
#
_cell.length_a   1.000
_cell.length_b   1.000
_cell.length_c   1.000
_cell.angle_alpha   90.00
_cell.angle_beta   90.00
_cell.angle_gamma   90.00
#
_symmetry.space_group_name_H-M   'P 1'
#
loop_
_entity.id
_entity.type
_entity.pdbx_description
1 polymer ?
#
loop_
_entity_poly.entity_id
_entity_poly.type
_entity_poly.pdbx_seq_one_letter_code
_entity_poly.pdbx_strand_id
1 'polypeptide(L)'
;MEKSKLLENTQRYRRTKKGILTNSYSKQNRRHAVEYSLKELHDKFMFDDKFDRIYKEWKNKGYKKELKPTIDRINCRLDYTLSNVHALTWEENRYKQRMELKFLRARPIVSVVDGEEKYRFKSVSQAVKETGIHQGNISSCLTGKRKTAGGFNWFYENPELLEA
;
A
#
# COMPACT_ATOMS: atom_id res chain seq x y z
N MET A 1 0.85 24.01 33.02
CA MET A 1 0.21 24.96 32.07
C MET A 1 0.91 25.06 30.70
N GLU A 2 2.22 25.18 30.63
CA GLU A 2 2.96 25.31 29.33
C GLU A 2 2.85 24.10 28.41
N LYS A 3 2.99 22.87 28.91
CA LYS A 3 2.87 21.62 28.09
C LYS A 3 1.50 21.51 27.41
N SER A 4 0.42 21.94 28.06
CA SER A 4 -0.94 21.93 27.50
C SER A 4 -1.07 22.88 26.31
N LYS A 5 -0.61 24.14 26.46
CA LYS A 5 -0.61 25.15 25.39
C LYS A 5 0.24 24.73 24.19
N LEU A 6 1.40 24.10 24.42
CA LEU A 6 2.28 23.59 23.35
C LEU A 6 1.59 22.45 22.56
N LEU A 7 0.90 21.55 23.25
CA LEU A 7 0.14 20.47 22.61
C LEU A 7 -1.02 21.02 21.76
N GLU A 8 -1.75 22.00 22.26
CA GLU A 8 -2.84 22.66 21.53
C GLU A 8 -2.33 23.38 20.27
N ASN A 9 -1.24 24.14 20.38
CA ASN A 9 -0.62 24.81 19.23
C ASN A 9 -0.12 23.80 18.18
N THR A 10 0.48 22.71 18.62
CA THR A 10 0.91 21.62 17.73
C THR A 10 -0.27 20.97 17.02
N GLN A 11 -1.37 20.70 17.73
CA GLN A 11 -2.58 20.15 17.12
C GLN A 11 -3.23 21.13 16.14
N ARG A 12 -3.29 22.41 16.50
CA ARG A 12 -3.81 23.47 15.61
C ARG A 12 -3.00 23.54 14.32
N TYR A 13 -1.67 23.58 14.41
CA TYR A 13 -0.80 23.56 13.24
C TYR A 13 -1.02 22.31 12.35
N ARG A 14 -1.07 21.12 12.95
CA ARG A 14 -1.31 19.86 12.24
C ARG A 14 -2.66 19.80 11.52
N ARG A 15 -3.61 20.68 11.86
CA ARG A 15 -4.92 20.83 11.21
C ARG A 15 -4.91 21.85 10.06
N THR A 16 -3.82 22.55 9.81
CA THR A 16 -3.67 23.42 8.63
C THR A 16 -3.24 22.63 7.41
N LYS A 17 -3.53 23.13 6.19
CA LYS A 17 -3.01 22.57 4.95
C LYS A 17 -1.49 22.40 4.99
N LYS A 18 -0.78 23.47 5.39
CA LYS A 18 0.68 23.48 5.55
C LYS A 18 1.17 22.39 6.51
N GLY A 19 0.55 22.26 7.66
CA GLY A 19 0.90 21.25 8.66
C GLY A 19 0.68 19.80 8.18
N ILE A 20 -0.37 19.56 7.37
CA ILE A 20 -0.63 18.25 6.75
C ILE A 20 0.49 17.91 5.76
N LEU A 21 0.83 18.83 4.87
CA LEU A 21 1.87 18.61 3.84
C LEU A 21 3.24 18.41 4.48
N THR A 22 3.62 19.25 5.47
CA THR A 22 4.87 19.11 6.22
C THR A 22 4.95 17.75 6.92
N ASN A 23 3.87 17.30 7.54
CA ASN A 23 3.84 16.01 8.23
C ASN A 23 3.88 14.82 7.25
N SER A 24 3.25 14.96 6.08
CA SER A 24 3.32 13.95 5.00
C SER A 24 4.74 13.84 4.47
N TYR A 25 5.37 14.95 4.10
CA TYR A 25 6.76 15.00 3.65
C TYR A 25 7.73 14.37 4.65
N SER A 26 7.64 14.74 5.94
CA SER A 26 8.51 14.21 6.98
C SER A 26 8.38 12.69 7.15
N LYS A 27 7.18 12.14 6.95
CA LYS A 27 6.95 10.69 7.02
C LYS A 27 7.49 9.97 5.79
N GLN A 28 7.33 10.55 4.62
CA GLN A 28 7.83 10.01 3.35
C GLN A 28 9.35 9.97 3.36
N ASN A 29 9.99 11.12 3.63
CA ASN A 29 11.46 11.27 3.63
C ASN A 29 12.18 10.40 4.68
N ARG A 30 11.50 9.99 5.74
CA ARG A 30 12.07 9.09 6.76
C ARG A 30 12.09 7.63 6.32
N ARG A 31 11.23 7.24 5.38
CA ARG A 31 11.00 5.83 5.01
C ARG A 31 11.39 5.49 3.58
N HIS A 32 11.51 6.49 2.74
CA HIS A 32 11.71 6.34 1.29
C HIS A 32 12.65 7.43 0.77
N ALA A 33 13.26 7.19 -0.37
CA ALA A 33 13.84 8.25 -1.18
C ALA A 33 12.70 9.13 -1.73
N VAL A 34 12.84 10.45 -1.60
CA VAL A 34 11.87 11.45 -2.05
C VAL A 34 12.58 12.42 -2.98
N GLU A 35 12.14 12.52 -4.22
CA GLU A 35 12.78 13.31 -5.27
C GLU A 35 12.28 14.76 -5.36
N TYR A 36 11.57 15.23 -4.35
CA TYR A 36 11.09 16.61 -4.28
C TYR A 36 11.35 17.22 -2.90
N SER A 37 11.45 18.53 -2.85
CA SER A 37 11.57 19.31 -1.62
C SER A 37 10.20 19.54 -0.98
N LEU A 38 10.20 19.92 0.31
CA LEU A 38 8.98 20.34 1.00
C LEU A 38 8.29 21.53 0.31
N LYS A 39 9.10 22.45 -0.27
CA LYS A 39 8.58 23.61 -0.99
C LYS A 39 7.79 23.18 -2.24
N GLU A 40 8.36 22.33 -3.06
CA GLU A 40 7.71 21.81 -4.27
C GLU A 40 6.42 21.05 -3.95
N LEU A 41 6.40 20.27 -2.86
CA LEU A 41 5.19 19.60 -2.38
C LEU A 41 4.11 20.63 -1.99
N HIS A 42 4.50 21.73 -1.31
CA HIS A 42 3.59 22.80 -0.98
C HIS A 42 3.06 23.51 -2.22
N ASP A 43 3.95 23.89 -3.14
CA ASP A 43 3.58 24.59 -4.37
C ASP A 43 2.57 23.78 -5.20
N LYS A 44 2.76 22.45 -5.26
CA LYS A 44 1.82 21.54 -5.94
C LYS A 44 0.45 21.47 -5.27
N PHE A 45 0.39 21.28 -3.94
CA PHE A 45 -0.86 20.90 -3.28
C PHE A 45 -1.60 22.06 -2.59
N MET A 46 -0.99 23.22 -2.38
CA MET A 46 -1.69 24.36 -1.75
C MET A 46 -2.88 24.84 -2.57
N PHE A 47 -2.81 24.70 -3.92
CA PHE A 47 -3.83 25.10 -4.87
C PHE A 47 -4.44 23.91 -5.63
N ASP A 48 -4.16 22.67 -5.22
CA ASP A 48 -4.75 21.47 -5.80
C ASP A 48 -6.22 21.33 -5.38
N ASP A 49 -7.13 21.31 -6.34
CA ASP A 49 -8.58 21.28 -6.13
C ASP A 49 -9.03 20.04 -5.34
N LYS A 50 -8.41 18.88 -5.59
CA LYS A 50 -8.75 17.64 -4.89
C LYS A 50 -8.31 17.72 -3.43
N PHE A 51 -7.10 18.20 -3.17
CA PHE A 51 -6.61 18.39 -1.80
C PHE A 51 -7.45 19.41 -1.05
N ASP A 52 -7.82 20.53 -1.70
CA ASP A 52 -8.68 21.56 -1.10
C ASP A 52 -10.06 21.02 -0.72
N ARG A 53 -10.68 20.26 -1.62
CA ARG A 53 -11.99 19.63 -1.38
C ARG A 53 -11.93 18.67 -0.18
N ILE A 54 -10.95 17.76 -0.14
CA ILE A 54 -10.76 16.81 0.96
C ILE A 54 -10.49 17.58 2.26
N TYR A 55 -9.68 18.63 2.21
CA TYR A 55 -9.37 19.45 3.39
C TYR A 55 -10.61 20.16 3.96
N LYS A 56 -11.43 20.79 3.08
CA LYS A 56 -12.68 21.47 3.47
C LYS A 56 -13.67 20.49 4.09
N GLU A 57 -13.85 19.34 3.47
CA GLU A 57 -14.72 18.29 4.00
C GLU A 57 -14.26 17.80 5.37
N TRP A 58 -12.97 17.50 5.52
CA TRP A 58 -12.39 17.09 6.79
C TRP A 58 -12.61 18.12 7.90
N LYS A 59 -12.40 19.40 7.60
CA LYS A 59 -12.66 20.51 8.54
C LYS A 59 -14.14 20.59 8.92
N ASN A 60 -15.04 20.57 7.95
CA ASN A 60 -16.49 20.67 8.14
C ASN A 60 -17.07 19.49 8.94
N LYS A 61 -16.46 18.32 8.83
CA LYS A 61 -16.86 17.11 9.58
C LYS A 61 -16.15 16.96 10.93
N GLY A 62 -15.59 18.04 11.49
CA GLY A 62 -14.98 18.06 12.83
C GLY A 62 -13.67 17.28 12.92
N TYR A 63 -12.89 17.23 11.84
CA TYR A 63 -11.57 16.60 11.79
C TYR A 63 -11.60 15.08 12.02
N LYS A 64 -12.62 14.39 11.53
CA LYS A 64 -12.72 12.92 11.59
C LYS A 64 -11.52 12.28 10.91
N LYS A 65 -10.97 11.24 11.55
CA LYS A 65 -9.73 10.59 11.11
C LYS A 65 -9.83 10.02 9.69
N GLU A 66 -10.96 9.45 9.34
CA GLU A 66 -11.24 8.78 8.07
C GLU A 66 -11.10 9.75 6.89
N LEU A 67 -11.55 10.99 7.09
CA LEU A 67 -11.57 12.06 6.09
C LEU A 67 -10.27 12.87 6.04
N LYS A 68 -9.31 12.59 6.94
CA LYS A 68 -8.06 13.36 7.02
C LYS A 68 -7.30 13.32 5.70
N PRO A 69 -6.89 14.49 5.14
CA PRO A 69 -6.06 14.53 3.94
C PRO A 69 -4.71 13.83 4.16
N THR A 70 -4.30 13.05 3.18
CA THR A 70 -2.99 12.39 3.09
C THR A 70 -2.43 12.57 1.70
N ILE A 71 -1.10 12.50 1.55
CA ILE A 71 -0.41 12.46 0.27
C ILE A 71 0.29 11.11 0.16
N ASP A 72 -0.02 10.35 -0.88
CA ASP A 72 0.60 9.06 -1.16
C ASP A 72 0.90 8.89 -2.64
N ARG A 73 1.71 7.88 -2.99
CA ARG A 73 2.06 7.55 -4.38
C ARG A 73 0.84 7.10 -5.16
N ILE A 74 0.79 7.41 -6.45
CA ILE A 74 -0.20 6.85 -7.38
C ILE A 74 0.14 5.38 -7.61
N ASN A 75 1.40 5.10 -7.97
CA ASN A 75 1.94 3.75 -8.12
C ASN A 75 2.96 3.45 -7.01
N CYS A 76 2.65 2.50 -6.14
CA CYS A 76 3.49 2.14 -5.00
C CYS A 76 4.84 1.49 -5.37
N ARG A 77 5.01 1.04 -6.61
CA ARG A 77 6.26 0.45 -7.11
C ARG A 77 7.29 1.49 -7.57
N LEU A 78 6.86 2.72 -7.79
CA LEU A 78 7.73 3.84 -8.19
C LEU A 78 8.07 4.71 -6.97
N ASP A 79 9.12 5.53 -7.09
CA ASP A 79 9.57 6.43 -6.05
C ASP A 79 8.61 7.61 -5.80
N TYR A 80 8.86 8.36 -4.73
CA TYR A 80 8.14 9.57 -4.40
C TYR A 80 8.60 10.73 -5.29
N THR A 81 8.03 10.84 -6.49
CA THR A 81 8.18 11.99 -7.41
C THR A 81 6.94 12.87 -7.37
N LEU A 82 7.03 14.13 -7.79
CA LEU A 82 5.87 15.01 -7.87
C LEU A 82 4.78 14.46 -8.81
N SER A 83 5.17 13.81 -9.91
CA SER A 83 4.23 13.18 -10.85
C SER A 83 3.54 11.95 -10.28
N ASN A 84 4.18 11.26 -9.34
CA ASN A 84 3.70 10.01 -8.75
C ASN A 84 3.01 10.20 -7.40
N VAL A 85 2.66 11.42 -6.97
CA VAL A 85 1.93 11.67 -5.72
C VAL A 85 0.61 12.36 -5.95
N HIS A 86 -0.39 11.98 -5.15
CA HIS A 86 -1.74 12.53 -5.19
C HIS A 86 -2.35 12.66 -3.79
N ALA A 87 -3.39 13.50 -3.69
CA ALA A 87 -4.17 13.66 -2.47
C ALA A 87 -5.23 12.57 -2.34
N LEU A 88 -5.38 12.02 -1.13
CA LEU A 88 -6.36 11.02 -0.74
C LEU A 88 -6.88 11.34 0.66
N THR A 89 -8.06 10.86 1.01
CA THR A 89 -8.44 10.74 2.41
C THR A 89 -7.60 9.65 3.10
N TRP A 90 -7.54 9.65 4.41
CA TRP A 90 -6.87 8.59 5.18
C TRP A 90 -7.51 7.22 4.91
N GLU A 91 -8.82 7.16 4.76
CA GLU A 91 -9.56 5.94 4.48
C GLU A 91 -9.23 5.38 3.09
N GLU A 92 -9.28 6.22 2.04
CA GLU A 92 -8.89 5.84 0.67
C GLU A 92 -7.44 5.32 0.63
N ASN A 93 -6.52 6.03 1.29
CA ASN A 93 -5.12 5.61 1.36
C ASN A 93 -4.97 4.26 2.06
N ARG A 94 -5.67 4.04 3.17
CA ARG A 94 -5.66 2.76 3.88
C ARG A 94 -6.26 1.62 3.06
N TYR A 95 -7.34 1.89 2.32
CA TYR A 95 -7.92 0.92 1.39
C TYR A 95 -6.94 0.55 0.29
N LYS A 96 -6.35 1.56 -0.36
CA LYS A 96 -5.30 1.40 -1.38
C LYS A 96 -4.15 0.52 -0.87
N GLN A 97 -3.58 0.85 0.28
CA GLN A 97 -2.49 0.07 0.89
C GLN A 97 -2.87 -1.40 1.13
N ARG A 98 -4.09 -1.67 1.58
CA ARG A 98 -4.57 -3.06 1.77
C ARG A 98 -4.65 -3.82 0.45
N MET A 99 -5.13 -3.17 -0.60
CA MET A 99 -5.23 -3.76 -1.93
C MET A 99 -3.84 -4.01 -2.54
N GLU A 100 -2.94 -3.03 -2.46
CA GLU A 100 -1.56 -3.15 -2.90
C GLU A 100 -0.82 -4.30 -2.19
N LEU A 101 -0.93 -4.38 -0.86
CA LEU A 101 -0.34 -5.47 -0.09
C LEU A 101 -0.93 -6.84 -0.47
N LYS A 102 -2.21 -6.91 -0.79
CA LYS A 102 -2.85 -8.13 -1.28
C LYS A 102 -2.25 -8.55 -2.62
N PHE A 103 -2.06 -7.61 -3.55
CA PHE A 103 -1.42 -7.87 -4.85
C PHE A 103 0.07 -8.22 -4.72
N LEU A 104 0.82 -7.49 -3.88
CA LEU A 104 2.25 -7.76 -3.65
C LEU A 104 2.50 -9.11 -2.96
N ARG A 105 1.57 -9.57 -2.13
CA ARG A 105 1.62 -10.89 -1.47
C ARG A 105 1.06 -12.02 -2.32
N ALA A 106 0.27 -11.71 -3.34
CA ALA A 106 -0.24 -12.67 -4.30
C ALA A 106 0.90 -13.05 -5.25
N ARG A 107 1.68 -14.08 -4.88
CA ARG A 107 2.70 -14.66 -5.76
C ARG A 107 2.03 -15.78 -6.57
N PRO A 108 2.12 -15.74 -7.91
CA PRO A 108 1.65 -16.84 -8.73
C PRO A 108 2.35 -18.14 -8.34
N ILE A 109 1.59 -19.22 -8.38
CA ILE A 109 2.07 -20.56 -8.06
C ILE A 109 1.59 -21.55 -9.10
N VAL A 110 2.36 -22.62 -9.28
CA VAL A 110 2.04 -23.74 -10.17
C VAL A 110 1.96 -25.04 -9.38
N SER A 111 1.06 -25.91 -9.79
CA SER A 111 1.03 -27.29 -9.32
C SER A 111 1.62 -28.21 -10.38
N VAL A 112 2.44 -29.16 -9.96
CA VAL A 112 3.18 -30.06 -10.83
C VAL A 112 2.92 -31.51 -10.42
N VAL A 113 2.72 -32.40 -11.38
CA VAL A 113 2.63 -33.84 -11.21
C VAL A 113 3.57 -34.50 -12.22
N ASP A 114 4.41 -35.41 -11.77
CA ASP A 114 5.38 -36.15 -12.61
C ASP A 114 6.26 -35.24 -13.50
N GLY A 115 6.61 -34.05 -12.98
CA GLY A 115 7.44 -33.07 -13.66
C GLY A 115 6.68 -32.14 -14.62
N GLU A 116 5.38 -32.36 -14.84
CA GLU A 116 4.55 -31.53 -15.72
C GLU A 116 3.67 -30.54 -14.93
N GLU A 117 3.61 -29.28 -15.41
CA GLU A 117 2.66 -28.31 -14.90
C GLU A 117 1.23 -28.75 -15.19
N LYS A 118 0.38 -28.80 -14.13
CA LYS A 118 -1.03 -29.16 -14.28
C LYS A 118 -1.95 -27.96 -14.15
N TYR A 119 -1.70 -27.11 -13.16
CA TYR A 119 -2.52 -25.93 -12.91
C TYR A 119 -1.66 -24.74 -12.51
N ARG A 120 -2.11 -23.55 -12.90
CA ARG A 120 -1.50 -22.26 -12.57
C ARG A 120 -2.51 -21.38 -11.83
N PHE A 121 -2.08 -20.76 -10.75
CA PHE A 121 -2.92 -19.91 -9.89
C PHE A 121 -2.24 -18.57 -9.61
N LYS A 122 -3.01 -17.48 -9.60
CA LYS A 122 -2.50 -16.13 -9.29
C LYS A 122 -2.04 -16.00 -7.83
N SER A 123 -2.45 -16.93 -6.95
CA SER A 123 -2.10 -16.92 -5.52
C SER A 123 -2.44 -18.25 -4.86
N VAL A 124 -1.84 -18.49 -3.68
CA VAL A 124 -2.22 -19.62 -2.80
C VAL A 124 -3.71 -19.60 -2.47
N SER A 125 -4.29 -18.42 -2.23
CA SER A 125 -5.72 -18.31 -1.90
C SER A 125 -6.64 -18.75 -3.05
N GLN A 126 -6.25 -18.49 -4.31
CA GLN A 126 -6.97 -18.99 -5.47
C GLN A 126 -6.87 -20.52 -5.56
N ALA A 127 -5.66 -21.07 -5.40
CA ALA A 127 -5.45 -22.50 -5.41
C ALA A 127 -6.30 -23.22 -4.34
N VAL A 128 -6.35 -22.69 -3.12
CA VAL A 128 -7.22 -23.22 -2.04
C VAL A 128 -8.68 -23.24 -2.47
N LYS A 129 -9.17 -22.12 -3.04
CA LYS A 129 -10.57 -21.98 -3.46
C LYS A 129 -10.94 -22.99 -4.56
N GLU A 130 -10.04 -23.23 -5.51
CA GLU A 130 -10.31 -24.08 -6.67
C GLU A 130 -10.02 -25.56 -6.41
N THR A 131 -9.04 -25.89 -5.56
CA THR A 131 -8.65 -27.28 -5.29
C THR A 131 -9.20 -27.84 -3.98
N GLY A 132 -9.65 -26.99 -3.05
CA GLY A 132 -10.05 -27.39 -1.70
C GLY A 132 -8.86 -27.78 -0.79
N ILE A 133 -7.62 -27.73 -1.28
CA ILE A 133 -6.44 -28.12 -0.51
C ILE A 133 -6.14 -27.06 0.55
N HIS A 134 -5.92 -27.45 1.79
CA HIS A 134 -5.67 -26.53 2.89
C HIS A 134 -4.46 -25.64 2.65
N GLN A 135 -4.61 -24.32 2.91
CA GLN A 135 -3.58 -23.29 2.67
C GLN A 135 -2.23 -23.62 3.29
N GLY A 136 -2.23 -24.10 4.54
CA GLY A 136 -0.99 -24.45 5.26
C GLY A 136 -0.21 -25.59 4.58
N ASN A 137 -0.90 -26.53 3.94
CA ASN A 137 -0.25 -27.63 3.22
C ASN A 137 0.42 -27.13 1.95
N ILE A 138 -0.27 -26.30 1.14
CA ILE A 138 0.31 -25.67 -0.07
C ILE A 138 1.50 -24.80 0.34
N SER A 139 1.35 -23.95 1.37
CA SER A 139 2.43 -23.07 1.84
C SER A 139 3.64 -23.86 2.35
N SER A 140 3.43 -25.01 2.97
CA SER A 140 4.52 -25.91 3.42
C SER A 140 5.28 -26.52 2.24
N CYS A 141 4.59 -26.83 1.14
CA CYS A 141 5.25 -27.27 -0.10
C CYS A 141 6.09 -26.15 -0.71
N LEU A 142 5.50 -24.94 -0.85
CA LEU A 142 6.18 -23.76 -1.41
C LEU A 142 7.43 -23.34 -0.63
N THR A 143 7.51 -23.70 0.67
CA THR A 143 8.67 -23.40 1.53
C THR A 143 9.61 -24.61 1.68
N GLY A 144 9.37 -25.71 0.96
CA GLY A 144 10.19 -26.92 1.03
C GLY A 144 10.01 -27.78 2.28
N LYS A 145 9.10 -27.40 3.20
CA LYS A 145 8.82 -28.16 4.43
C LYS A 145 8.00 -29.42 4.18
N ARG A 146 7.35 -29.50 3.04
CA ARG A 146 6.52 -30.64 2.63
C ARG A 146 6.72 -30.92 1.13
N LYS A 147 6.76 -32.17 0.73
CA LYS A 147 6.98 -32.55 -0.66
C LYS A 147 5.74 -32.29 -1.52
N THR A 148 4.57 -32.76 -1.08
CA THR A 148 3.33 -32.70 -1.86
C THR A 148 2.14 -32.27 -1.01
N ALA A 149 1.13 -31.64 -1.64
CA ALA A 149 -0.18 -31.38 -1.03
C ALA A 149 -1.28 -31.64 -2.06
N GLY A 150 -2.27 -32.47 -1.70
CA GLY A 150 -3.34 -32.86 -2.63
C GLY A 150 -2.85 -33.66 -3.85
N GLY A 151 -1.74 -34.38 -3.73
CA GLY A 151 -1.13 -35.10 -4.85
C GLY A 151 -0.23 -34.25 -5.75
N PHE A 152 -0.10 -32.95 -5.50
CA PHE A 152 0.71 -32.04 -6.32
C PHE A 152 1.98 -31.59 -5.61
N ASN A 153 3.05 -31.40 -6.35
CA ASN A 153 4.18 -30.55 -5.98
C ASN A 153 3.82 -29.10 -6.28
N TRP A 154 4.21 -28.16 -5.41
CA TRP A 154 3.83 -26.75 -5.50
C TRP A 154 5.07 -25.87 -5.58
N PHE A 155 5.12 -24.97 -6.56
CA PHE A 155 6.23 -24.05 -6.77
C PHE A 155 5.71 -22.64 -6.96
N TYR A 156 6.52 -21.64 -6.57
CA TYR A 156 6.30 -20.28 -7.04
C TYR A 156 6.63 -20.20 -8.52
N GLU A 157 5.78 -19.52 -9.28
CA GLU A 157 6.09 -19.21 -10.67
C GLU A 157 7.33 -18.30 -10.71
N ASN A 158 8.33 -18.67 -11.51
CA ASN A 158 9.52 -17.85 -11.71
C ASN A 158 9.23 -16.84 -12.85
N PRO A 159 9.23 -15.51 -12.58
CA PRO A 159 9.00 -14.50 -13.61
C PRO A 159 10.02 -14.54 -14.75
N GLU A 160 11.23 -15.02 -14.49
CA GLU A 160 12.33 -15.09 -15.47
C GLU A 160 12.10 -16.11 -16.60
N LEU A 161 11.14 -17.03 -16.44
CA LEU A 161 10.81 -18.03 -17.46
C LEU A 161 9.68 -17.59 -18.41
N LEU A 162 9.11 -16.40 -18.23
CA LEU A 162 8.00 -15.88 -19.03
C LEU A 162 8.44 -14.92 -20.15
N GLU A 163 9.73 -14.56 -20.21
CA GLU A 163 10.30 -13.66 -21.23
C GLU A 163 11.22 -14.39 -22.24
N ALA A 164 11.12 -15.71 -22.34
CA ALA A 164 11.87 -16.52 -23.29
C ALA A 164 11.01 -16.96 -24.48
#